data_ea2fb3c98bbfe7242b875e2e9e33579d
#
_entry.id   ea2fb3c98bbfe7242b875e2e9e33579d
#
_cell.length_a   1.000
_cell.length_b   1.000
_cell.length_c   1.000
_cell.angle_alpha   90.00
_cell.angle_beta   90.00
_cell.angle_gamma   90.00
#
_symmetry.space_group_name_H-M   'P 1'
#
loop_
_entity.id
_entity.type
_entity.pdbx_description
1 polymer ?
#
loop_
_entity_poly.entity_id
_entity_poly.type
_entity_poly.pdbx_seq_one_letter_code
_entity_poly.pdbx_strand_id
1 'polypeptide(L)'
;MDSSRPLLIRSLAILAVGVLVAALCLFASPDVTQSSHVSLRLGLPDTVGSWTGKDEPISEAEKTILPADTGFARKRYQDYLGETILASIVLAGAEKRSIHRPEICLPGQGWKIDSSSVVPIPLNDSAKPLEATRLLLSRPIRLRDGQAATLQACMLYWYVGDEVTTPLHWKRIWLTAWDRVVHHRNHRWAYVYVLAPITKGLVPAGKDGEETLGMLREFIAGALPTFQDVR
;
A
#
# COMPACT_ATOMS: atom_id res chain seq x y z
N MET A 1 -42.42 -27.24 30.92
CA MET A 1 -42.02 -26.69 29.58
C MET A 1 -40.52 -26.74 29.52
N ASP A 2 -40.00 -27.54 28.62
CA ASP A 2 -38.58 -27.95 28.58
C ASP A 2 -37.70 -26.80 28.05
N SER A 3 -37.00 -26.10 28.96
CA SER A 3 -36.11 -24.94 28.64
C SER A 3 -34.81 -25.38 27.94
N SER A 4 -34.56 -26.67 27.79
CA SER A 4 -33.33 -27.22 27.18
C SER A 4 -33.36 -27.21 25.63
N ARG A 5 -34.56 -27.25 25.03
CA ARG A 5 -34.73 -27.29 23.56
C ARG A 5 -34.10 -26.10 22.82
N PRO A 6 -34.28 -24.81 23.25
CA PRO A 6 -33.68 -23.69 22.55
C PRO A 6 -32.13 -23.65 22.67
N LEU A 7 -31.56 -24.15 23.75
CA LEU A 7 -30.13 -24.28 23.95
C LEU A 7 -29.52 -25.34 23.02
N LEU A 8 -30.18 -26.50 22.90
CA LEU A 8 -29.77 -27.57 21.99
C LEU A 8 -29.80 -27.15 20.53
N ILE A 9 -30.83 -26.42 20.09
CA ILE A 9 -30.91 -25.89 18.72
C ILE A 9 -29.79 -24.90 18.43
N ARG A 10 -29.48 -23.98 19.37
CA ARG A 10 -28.39 -23.03 19.23
C ARG A 10 -27.02 -23.73 19.17
N SER A 11 -26.79 -24.71 20.00
CA SER A 11 -25.53 -25.49 20.00
C SER A 11 -25.35 -26.29 18.72
N LEU A 12 -26.40 -26.89 18.18
CA LEU A 12 -26.36 -27.58 16.88
C LEU A 12 -26.15 -26.65 15.73
N ALA A 13 -26.73 -25.43 15.74
CA ALA A 13 -26.50 -24.42 14.72
C ALA A 13 -25.04 -23.92 14.72
N ILE A 14 -24.46 -23.70 15.90
CA ILE A 14 -23.04 -23.30 16.03
C ILE A 14 -22.12 -24.43 15.54
N LEU A 15 -22.43 -25.68 15.89
CA LEU A 15 -21.67 -26.84 15.44
C LEU A 15 -21.74 -26.99 13.91
N ALA A 16 -22.93 -26.85 13.33
CA ALA A 16 -23.12 -26.92 11.86
C ALA A 16 -22.37 -25.85 11.13
N VAL A 17 -22.39 -24.63 11.64
CA VAL A 17 -21.58 -23.52 11.10
C VAL A 17 -20.09 -23.80 11.23
N GLY A 18 -19.65 -24.32 12.38
CA GLY A 18 -18.25 -24.71 12.60
C GLY A 18 -17.77 -25.78 11.63
N VAL A 19 -18.59 -26.84 11.44
CA VAL A 19 -18.32 -27.94 10.48
C VAL A 19 -18.29 -27.37 9.03
N LEU A 20 -19.23 -26.50 8.66
CA LEU A 20 -19.26 -25.89 7.35
C LEU A 20 -18.01 -25.03 7.09
N VAL A 21 -17.59 -24.23 8.06
CA VAL A 21 -16.37 -23.42 7.97
C VAL A 21 -15.14 -24.31 7.88
N ALA A 22 -15.05 -25.36 8.69
CA ALA A 22 -13.94 -26.33 8.63
C ALA A 22 -13.89 -27.06 7.29
N ALA A 23 -15.04 -27.50 6.76
CA ALA A 23 -15.14 -28.12 5.44
C ALA A 23 -14.71 -27.13 4.35
N LEU A 24 -15.21 -25.89 4.36
CA LEU A 24 -14.77 -24.84 3.43
C LEU A 24 -13.25 -24.59 3.50
N CYS A 25 -12.67 -24.57 4.70
CA CYS A 25 -11.22 -24.43 4.86
C CYS A 25 -10.43 -25.64 4.32
N LEU A 26 -10.93 -26.85 4.49
CA LEU A 26 -10.29 -28.08 4.01
C LEU A 26 -10.41 -28.23 2.48
N PHE A 27 -11.59 -27.96 1.92
CA PHE A 27 -11.83 -28.05 0.48
C PHE A 27 -11.26 -26.85 -0.30
N ALA A 28 -11.10 -25.69 0.32
CA ALA A 28 -10.43 -24.52 -0.29
C ALA A 28 -8.89 -24.61 -0.25
N SER A 29 -8.32 -25.70 0.23
CA SER A 29 -6.87 -25.87 0.40
C SER A 29 -6.13 -26.70 -0.65
N PRO A 30 -6.75 -27.33 -1.69
CA PRO A 30 -5.97 -28.04 -2.69
C PRO A 30 -5.48 -27.08 -3.77
N ASP A 31 -4.25 -27.26 -4.20
CA ASP A 31 -3.59 -26.73 -5.41
C ASP A 31 -4.07 -25.34 -5.89
N VAL A 32 -3.92 -24.36 -5.01
CA VAL A 32 -4.19 -22.96 -5.37
C VAL A 32 -3.15 -22.53 -6.40
N THR A 33 -3.54 -22.46 -7.65
CA THR A 33 -2.72 -21.91 -8.72
C THR A 33 -2.38 -20.46 -8.38
N GLN A 34 -1.11 -20.16 -8.20
CA GLN A 34 -0.69 -18.79 -7.99
C GLN A 34 -0.89 -18.02 -9.29
N SER A 35 -1.74 -17.00 -9.28
CA SER A 35 -1.81 -16.05 -10.38
C SER A 35 -0.49 -15.30 -10.42
N SER A 36 0.28 -15.50 -11.48
CA SER A 36 1.52 -14.74 -11.74
C SER A 36 1.21 -13.33 -12.23
N HIS A 37 -0.06 -13.05 -12.56
CA HIS A 37 -0.46 -11.79 -13.19
C HIS A 37 -0.80 -10.73 -12.14
N VAL A 38 -0.21 -9.56 -12.30
CA VAL A 38 -0.54 -8.31 -11.61
C VAL A 38 -0.61 -7.24 -12.70
N SER A 39 -1.62 -6.40 -12.68
CA SER A 39 -1.74 -5.30 -13.64
C SER A 39 -0.70 -4.18 -13.37
N LEU A 40 0.54 -4.60 -13.13
CA LEU A 40 1.65 -3.73 -12.79
C LEU A 40 2.96 -4.31 -13.30
N ARG A 41 3.80 -3.45 -13.87
CA ARG A 41 5.21 -3.73 -14.22
C ARG A 41 6.11 -3.32 -13.06
N LEU A 42 7.01 -4.22 -12.65
CA LEU A 42 7.96 -3.93 -11.56
C LEU A 42 9.08 -3.04 -12.10
N GLY A 43 8.86 -1.74 -12.10
CA GLY A 43 9.81 -0.73 -12.54
C GLY A 43 9.23 0.66 -12.36
N LEU A 44 10.07 1.63 -12.08
CA LEU A 44 9.74 3.04 -11.98
C LEU A 44 10.52 3.81 -13.05
N PRO A 45 9.92 4.79 -13.75
CA PRO A 45 10.59 5.54 -14.81
C PRO A 45 11.76 6.37 -14.26
N ASP A 46 12.76 6.64 -15.10
CA ASP A 46 13.90 7.49 -14.70
C ASP A 46 13.51 8.96 -14.63
N THR A 47 12.49 9.35 -15.38
CA THR A 47 11.98 10.73 -15.38
C THR A 47 10.46 10.77 -15.37
N VAL A 48 9.87 11.75 -14.67
CA VAL A 48 8.43 12.03 -14.64
C VAL A 48 8.27 13.56 -14.74
N GLY A 49 7.92 14.08 -15.90
CA GLY A 49 7.90 15.52 -16.13
C GLY A 49 9.25 16.16 -15.79
N SER A 50 9.28 17.07 -14.83
CA SER A 50 10.51 17.74 -14.33
C SER A 50 11.29 16.93 -13.28
N TRP A 51 10.78 15.78 -12.86
CA TRP A 51 11.39 14.94 -11.84
C TRP A 51 12.40 13.98 -12.43
N THR A 52 13.59 13.90 -11.83
CA THR A 52 14.63 12.92 -12.16
C THR A 52 14.78 11.94 -11.04
N GLY A 53 14.61 10.64 -11.32
CA GLY A 53 14.66 9.53 -10.39
C GLY A 53 16.04 8.87 -10.33
N LYS A 54 16.49 8.57 -9.10
CA LYS A 54 17.66 7.73 -8.83
C LYS A 54 17.22 6.51 -8.04
N ASP A 55 17.76 5.33 -8.41
CA ASP A 55 17.49 4.11 -7.66
C ASP A 55 17.92 4.28 -6.20
N GLU A 56 17.04 3.85 -5.30
CA GLU A 56 17.30 3.84 -3.87
C GLU A 56 17.35 2.40 -3.35
N PRO A 57 18.47 1.98 -2.75
CA PRO A 57 18.61 0.62 -2.25
C PRO A 57 17.63 0.32 -1.12
N ILE A 58 17.18 -0.91 -1.07
CA ILE A 58 16.38 -1.42 0.03
C ILE A 58 17.31 -1.67 1.21
N SER A 59 16.88 -1.28 2.42
CA SER A 59 17.68 -1.49 3.62
C SER A 59 17.84 -2.98 3.95
N GLU A 60 18.93 -3.36 4.59
CA GLU A 60 19.15 -4.74 5.03
C GLU A 60 18.06 -5.21 6.01
N ALA A 61 17.52 -4.30 6.83
CA ALA A 61 16.39 -4.60 7.70
C ALA A 61 15.13 -4.99 6.90
N GLU A 62 14.83 -4.30 5.80
CA GLU A 62 13.71 -4.65 4.92
C GLU A 62 13.94 -6.01 4.25
N LYS A 63 15.15 -6.29 3.78
CA LYS A 63 15.49 -7.57 3.16
C LYS A 63 15.37 -8.76 4.13
N THR A 64 15.65 -8.53 5.41
CA THR A 64 15.56 -9.57 6.44
C THR A 64 14.13 -9.89 6.84
N ILE A 65 13.24 -8.88 6.81
CA ILE A 65 11.84 -9.03 7.24
C ILE A 65 10.96 -9.56 6.12
N LEU A 66 11.29 -9.25 4.86
CA LEU A 66 10.47 -9.62 3.71
C LEU A 66 10.92 -10.93 3.08
N PRO A 67 10.00 -11.78 2.59
CA PRO A 67 10.33 -13.01 1.88
C PRO A 67 11.29 -12.77 0.71
N ALA A 68 12.16 -13.73 0.46
CA ALA A 68 13.21 -13.63 -0.57
C ALA A 68 12.66 -13.47 -2.00
N ASP A 69 11.43 -13.88 -2.25
CA ASP A 69 10.73 -13.76 -3.54
C ASP A 69 9.95 -12.45 -3.71
N THR A 70 10.10 -11.50 -2.78
CA THR A 70 9.50 -10.16 -2.87
C THR A 70 10.24 -9.32 -3.90
N GLY A 71 9.53 -8.82 -4.92
CA GLY A 71 10.09 -7.89 -5.90
C GLY A 71 10.01 -6.44 -5.42
N PHE A 72 11.03 -5.63 -5.77
CA PHE A 72 11.10 -4.24 -5.37
C PHE A 72 11.51 -3.34 -6.54
N ALA A 73 10.89 -2.15 -6.61
CA ALA A 73 11.40 -1.02 -7.36
C ALA A 73 11.26 0.21 -6.46
N ARG A 74 12.36 0.94 -6.24
CA ARG A 74 12.37 2.15 -5.41
C ARG A 74 13.25 3.19 -6.04
N LYS A 75 12.71 4.41 -6.19
CA LYS A 75 13.45 5.57 -6.66
C LYS A 75 13.17 6.78 -5.80
N ARG A 76 14.20 7.58 -5.60
CA ARG A 76 14.09 8.93 -5.06
C ARG A 76 14.14 9.90 -6.24
N TYR A 77 13.07 10.66 -6.39
CA TYR A 77 12.96 11.70 -7.39
C TYR A 77 13.31 13.06 -6.79
N GLN A 78 13.92 13.88 -7.61
CA GLN A 78 14.21 15.26 -7.28
C GLN A 78 13.87 16.15 -8.47
N ASP A 79 13.27 17.30 -8.22
CA ASP A 79 13.05 18.34 -9.22
C ASP A 79 14.17 19.39 -9.21
N TYR A 80 14.05 20.36 -10.10
CA TYR A 80 15.02 21.46 -10.20
C TYR A 80 14.98 22.46 -9.02
N LEU A 81 13.91 22.44 -8.21
CA LEU A 81 13.77 23.25 -7.00
C LEU A 81 14.34 22.55 -5.76
N GLY A 82 14.75 21.28 -5.89
CA GLY A 82 15.26 20.47 -4.79
C GLY A 82 14.19 19.75 -3.97
N GLU A 83 12.93 19.82 -4.39
CA GLU A 83 11.85 19.01 -3.81
C GLU A 83 12.12 17.52 -4.04
N THR A 84 11.68 16.69 -3.12
CA THR A 84 11.96 15.25 -3.21
C THR A 84 10.72 14.40 -3.05
N ILE A 85 10.62 13.34 -3.85
CA ILE A 85 9.58 12.30 -3.76
C ILE A 85 10.26 10.94 -3.68
N LEU A 86 9.89 10.12 -2.70
CA LEU A 86 10.25 8.71 -2.65
C LEU A 86 9.08 7.90 -3.22
N ALA A 87 9.32 7.18 -4.30
CA ALA A 87 8.34 6.24 -4.86
C ALA A 87 8.84 4.81 -4.70
N SER A 88 7.95 3.88 -4.36
CA SER A 88 8.30 2.48 -4.19
C SER A 88 7.15 1.57 -4.60
N ILE A 89 7.51 0.47 -5.25
CA ILE A 89 6.66 -0.67 -5.57
C ILE A 89 7.21 -1.88 -4.83
N VAL A 90 6.37 -2.55 -4.07
CA VAL A 90 6.66 -3.81 -3.39
C VAL A 90 5.74 -4.86 -3.98
N LEU A 91 6.27 -5.80 -4.73
CA LEU A 91 5.52 -6.87 -5.36
C LEU A 91 5.61 -8.13 -4.50
N ALA A 92 4.48 -8.54 -3.94
CA ALA A 92 4.43 -9.75 -3.12
C ALA A 92 4.88 -10.97 -3.90
N GLY A 93 5.67 -11.83 -3.26
CA GLY A 93 5.97 -13.17 -3.74
C GLY A 93 4.83 -14.17 -3.47
N ALA A 94 5.17 -15.45 -3.40
CA ALA A 94 4.24 -16.53 -3.05
C ALA A 94 3.70 -16.39 -1.63
N GLU A 95 4.50 -15.86 -0.73
CA GLU A 95 4.12 -15.68 0.66
C GLU A 95 3.31 -14.40 0.89
N LYS A 96 2.19 -14.54 1.60
CA LYS A 96 1.27 -13.43 1.93
C LYS A 96 1.87 -12.36 2.85
N ARG A 97 3.02 -12.65 3.48
CA ARG A 97 3.71 -11.79 4.43
C ARG A 97 4.50 -10.66 3.77
N SER A 98 4.66 -10.68 2.44
CA SER A 98 5.45 -9.69 1.69
C SER A 98 4.88 -8.27 1.73
N ILE A 99 3.58 -8.11 1.96
CA ILE A 99 2.94 -6.79 2.04
C ILE A 99 2.62 -6.46 3.48
N HIS A 100 3.51 -5.70 4.09
CA HIS A 100 3.27 -5.10 5.39
C HIS A 100 2.49 -3.80 5.23
N ARG A 101 1.55 -3.57 6.16
CA ARG A 101 0.81 -2.31 6.19
C ARG A 101 1.73 -1.18 6.64
N PRO A 102 1.63 0.02 6.03
CA PRO A 102 2.39 1.19 6.49
C PRO A 102 2.18 1.45 7.99
N GLU A 103 0.97 1.23 8.48
CA GLU A 103 0.60 1.43 9.89
C GLU A 103 1.39 0.54 10.87
N ILE A 104 2.01 -0.53 10.37
CA ILE A 104 2.90 -1.41 11.17
C ILE A 104 4.36 -0.99 10.99
N CYS A 105 4.78 -0.68 9.75
CA CYS A 105 6.19 -0.41 9.45
C CYS A 105 6.63 1.01 9.82
N LEU A 106 5.75 2.00 9.63
CA LEU A 106 6.07 3.41 9.89
C LEU A 106 6.41 3.69 11.35
N PRO A 107 5.67 3.18 12.36
CA PRO A 107 6.04 3.36 13.76
C PRO A 107 7.41 2.77 14.08
N GLY A 108 7.75 1.60 13.51
CA GLY A 108 9.08 0.99 13.66
C GLY A 108 10.22 1.82 13.05
N GLN A 109 9.91 2.73 12.12
CA GLN A 109 10.83 3.68 11.51
C GLN A 109 10.81 5.06 12.22
N GLY A 110 10.13 5.18 13.35
CA GLY A 110 10.02 6.40 14.14
C GLY A 110 8.98 7.41 13.62
N TRP A 111 8.12 7.02 12.70
CA TRP A 111 7.02 7.84 12.25
C TRP A 111 5.77 7.65 13.11
N LYS A 112 5.11 8.75 13.43
CA LYS A 112 3.77 8.79 13.99
C LYS A 112 2.79 9.06 12.85
N ILE A 113 1.70 8.33 12.80
CA ILE A 113 0.59 8.58 11.86
C ILE A 113 -0.37 9.55 12.55
N ASP A 114 -0.47 10.76 12.02
CA ASP A 114 -1.33 11.80 12.57
C ASP A 114 -2.75 11.74 12.01
N SER A 115 -2.91 11.36 10.74
CA SER A 115 -4.21 11.13 10.12
C SER A 115 -4.13 10.15 8.96
N SER A 116 -5.29 9.54 8.65
CA SER A 116 -5.49 8.63 7.51
C SER A 116 -6.81 8.93 6.83
N SER A 117 -6.82 9.05 5.50
CA SER A 117 -8.01 9.29 4.69
C SER A 117 -7.85 8.69 3.30
N VAL A 118 -8.95 8.37 2.62
CA VAL A 118 -8.94 8.00 1.20
C VAL A 118 -9.12 9.27 0.37
N VAL A 119 -8.27 9.43 -0.63
CA VAL A 119 -8.30 10.59 -1.53
C VAL A 119 -8.30 10.14 -2.99
N PRO A 120 -9.05 10.83 -3.86
CA PRO A 120 -9.00 10.60 -5.30
C PRO A 120 -7.75 11.25 -5.91
N ILE A 121 -7.16 10.56 -6.87
CA ILE A 121 -6.06 11.05 -7.71
C ILE A 121 -6.59 11.11 -9.13
N PRO A 122 -6.88 12.30 -9.67
CA PRO A 122 -7.31 12.47 -11.06
C PRO A 122 -6.20 11.94 -12.00
N LEU A 123 -6.58 11.23 -13.04
CA LEU A 123 -5.67 10.70 -14.05
C LEU A 123 -6.01 11.33 -15.41
N ASN A 124 -4.99 11.62 -16.21
CA ASN A 124 -5.17 12.33 -17.48
C ASN A 124 -5.96 11.52 -18.51
N ASP A 125 -5.77 10.18 -18.52
CA ASP A 125 -6.29 9.28 -19.54
C ASP A 125 -7.41 8.36 -19.02
N SER A 126 -7.94 8.60 -17.82
CA SER A 126 -8.98 7.77 -17.23
C SER A 126 -10.14 8.61 -16.71
N ALA A 127 -11.36 8.20 -17.05
CA ALA A 127 -12.58 8.82 -16.53
C ALA A 127 -12.78 8.58 -15.01
N LYS A 128 -12.12 7.56 -14.47
CA LYS A 128 -12.17 7.25 -13.04
C LYS A 128 -10.87 7.65 -12.36
N PRO A 129 -10.93 8.37 -11.23
CA PRO A 129 -9.73 8.65 -10.44
C PRO A 129 -9.19 7.37 -9.82
N LEU A 130 -7.86 7.32 -9.62
CA LEU A 130 -7.24 6.34 -8.75
C LEU A 130 -7.57 6.73 -7.29
N GLU A 131 -8.08 5.79 -6.51
CA GLU A 131 -8.21 6.00 -5.07
C GLU A 131 -6.94 5.56 -4.34
N ALA A 132 -6.40 6.43 -3.50
CA ALA A 132 -5.25 6.14 -2.66
C ALA A 132 -5.53 6.49 -1.19
N THR A 133 -4.90 5.77 -0.26
CA THR A 133 -4.90 6.16 1.14
C THR A 133 -3.81 7.20 1.36
N ARG A 134 -4.21 8.37 1.89
CA ARG A 134 -3.32 9.44 2.36
C ARG A 134 -3.02 9.23 3.83
N LEU A 135 -1.74 9.24 4.19
CA LEU A 135 -1.28 9.35 5.56
C LEU A 135 -0.55 10.68 5.74
N LEU A 136 -0.89 11.40 6.78
CA LEU A 136 -0.06 12.48 7.31
C LEU A 136 0.81 11.90 8.42
N LEU A 137 2.10 12.15 8.31
CA LEU A 137 3.11 11.56 9.15
C LEU A 137 3.90 12.66 9.87
N SER A 138 4.34 12.38 11.09
CA SER A 138 5.28 13.24 11.81
C SER A 138 6.34 12.41 12.52
N ARG A 139 7.55 12.97 12.66
CA ARG A 139 8.61 12.40 13.50
C ARG A 139 9.50 13.51 14.06
N PRO A 140 10.00 13.35 15.28
CA PRO A 140 10.98 14.27 15.84
C PRO A 140 12.30 14.15 15.09
N ILE A 141 12.93 15.29 14.79
CA ILE A 141 14.27 15.38 14.20
C ILE A 141 15.11 16.38 15.00
N ARG A 142 16.43 16.31 14.82
CA ARG A 142 17.34 17.38 15.24
C ARG A 142 17.89 18.08 14.01
N LEU A 143 17.77 19.39 13.98
CA LEU A 143 18.36 20.23 12.95
C LEU A 143 19.89 20.30 13.12
N ARG A 144 20.59 20.81 12.10
CA ARG A 144 22.06 20.92 12.12
C ARG A 144 22.60 21.80 13.26
N ASP A 145 21.80 22.76 13.70
CA ASP A 145 22.10 23.66 14.84
C ASP A 145 21.79 23.03 16.21
N GLY A 146 21.34 21.77 16.23
CA GLY A 146 20.97 21.02 17.45
C GLY A 146 19.55 21.26 17.94
N GLN A 147 18.79 22.17 17.34
CA GLN A 147 17.41 22.44 17.70
C GLN A 147 16.51 21.22 17.39
N ALA A 148 15.55 20.96 18.29
CA ALA A 148 14.53 19.96 18.06
C ALA A 148 13.45 20.51 17.10
N ALA A 149 13.12 19.75 16.09
CA ALA A 149 12.04 20.06 15.14
C ALA A 149 11.19 18.82 14.84
N THR A 150 10.04 19.02 14.23
CA THR A 150 9.17 17.93 13.77
C THR A 150 9.19 17.92 12.25
N LEU A 151 9.68 16.84 11.68
CA LEU A 151 9.54 16.58 10.27
C LEU A 151 8.14 16.02 10.01
N GLN A 152 7.40 16.62 9.10
CA GLN A 152 6.13 16.12 8.62
C GLN A 152 6.29 15.58 7.20
N ALA A 153 5.44 14.61 6.82
CA ALA A 153 5.41 14.07 5.47
C ALA A 153 3.98 13.69 5.07
N CYS A 154 3.73 13.74 3.78
CA CYS A 154 2.52 13.22 3.15
C CYS A 154 2.89 11.94 2.39
N MET A 155 2.15 10.86 2.66
CA MET A 155 2.32 9.57 1.97
C MET A 155 0.99 9.19 1.32
N LEU A 156 1.04 8.78 0.06
CA LEU A 156 -0.07 8.19 -0.66
C LEU A 156 0.27 6.73 -0.97
N TYR A 157 -0.68 5.81 -0.74
CA TYR A 157 -0.48 4.41 -1.09
C TYR A 157 -1.74 3.73 -1.56
N TRP A 158 -1.57 2.66 -2.35
CA TRP A 158 -2.64 1.79 -2.83
C TRP A 158 -2.11 0.38 -3.10
N TYR A 159 -3.04 -0.55 -3.28
CA TYR A 159 -2.75 -1.94 -3.63
C TYR A 159 -3.23 -2.22 -5.05
N VAL A 160 -2.40 -2.95 -5.80
CA VAL A 160 -2.69 -3.37 -7.18
C VAL A 160 -2.69 -4.89 -7.22
N GLY A 161 -3.80 -5.47 -7.67
CA GLY A 161 -3.96 -6.89 -7.95
C GLY A 161 -4.07 -7.15 -9.45
N ASP A 162 -4.69 -8.27 -9.79
CA ASP A 162 -5.10 -8.57 -11.14
C ASP A 162 -6.43 -7.86 -11.41
N GLU A 163 -6.47 -6.94 -12.39
CA GLU A 163 -7.64 -6.14 -12.77
C GLU A 163 -8.32 -5.33 -11.65
N VAL A 164 -7.71 -5.23 -10.49
CA VAL A 164 -8.27 -4.50 -9.34
C VAL A 164 -7.24 -3.65 -8.63
N THR A 165 -7.64 -2.41 -8.33
CA THR A 165 -6.88 -1.48 -7.50
C THR A 165 -7.72 -1.06 -6.30
N THR A 166 -7.12 -0.97 -5.12
CA THR A 166 -7.83 -0.55 -3.91
C THR A 166 -6.91 0.18 -2.93
N PRO A 167 -7.37 1.27 -2.30
CA PRO A 167 -6.64 1.93 -1.23
C PRO A 167 -6.75 1.18 0.10
N LEU A 168 -7.71 0.25 0.23
CA LEU A 168 -8.12 -0.33 1.51
C LEU A 168 -7.53 -1.74 1.71
N HIS A 169 -6.74 -1.88 2.77
CA HIS A 169 -6.14 -3.15 3.13
C HIS A 169 -7.16 -4.26 3.40
N TRP A 170 -8.26 -3.96 4.11
CA TRP A 170 -9.30 -4.94 4.39
C TRP A 170 -9.98 -5.45 3.10
N LYS A 171 -10.21 -4.55 2.12
CA LYS A 171 -10.79 -4.94 0.82
C LYS A 171 -9.84 -5.86 0.05
N ARG A 172 -8.52 -5.59 0.09
CA ARG A 172 -7.50 -6.49 -0.46
C ARG A 172 -7.59 -7.89 0.18
N ILE A 173 -7.67 -7.98 1.52
CA ILE A 173 -7.79 -9.26 2.23
C ILE A 173 -9.05 -9.99 1.82
N TRP A 174 -10.18 -9.29 1.80
CA TRP A 174 -11.46 -9.88 1.43
C TRP A 174 -11.45 -10.41 -0.01
N LEU A 175 -10.97 -9.65 -0.98
CA LEU A 175 -10.81 -10.08 -2.37
C LEU A 175 -9.91 -11.31 -2.47
N THR A 176 -8.77 -11.32 -1.76
CA THR A 176 -7.87 -12.48 -1.74
C THR A 176 -8.55 -13.73 -1.18
N ALA A 177 -9.34 -13.58 -0.10
CA ALA A 177 -10.07 -14.70 0.48
C ALA A 177 -11.18 -15.22 -0.45
N TRP A 178 -11.93 -14.30 -1.07
CA TRP A 178 -12.98 -14.63 -2.03
C TRP A 178 -12.44 -15.41 -3.23
N ASP A 179 -11.38 -14.91 -3.86
CA ASP A 179 -10.78 -15.55 -5.03
C ASP A 179 -10.19 -16.92 -4.71
N ARG A 180 -9.65 -17.07 -3.49
CA ARG A 180 -9.16 -18.36 -3.04
C ARG A 180 -10.28 -19.40 -2.87
N VAL A 181 -11.42 -18.97 -2.32
CA VAL A 181 -12.55 -19.87 -2.04
C VAL A 181 -13.36 -20.16 -3.33
N VAL A 182 -13.63 -19.13 -4.14
CA VAL A 182 -14.55 -19.25 -5.28
C VAL A 182 -13.81 -19.64 -6.56
N HIS A 183 -12.63 -19.06 -6.79
CA HIS A 183 -11.90 -19.25 -8.05
C HIS A 183 -10.67 -20.16 -7.90
N HIS A 184 -10.36 -20.66 -6.70
CA HIS A 184 -9.16 -21.46 -6.39
C HIS A 184 -7.85 -20.79 -6.87
N ARG A 185 -7.82 -19.45 -6.84
CA ARG A 185 -6.68 -18.62 -7.27
C ARG A 185 -6.11 -17.87 -6.07
N ASN A 186 -4.79 -17.76 -6.03
CA ASN A 186 -4.10 -16.91 -5.06
C ASN A 186 -3.60 -15.67 -5.80
N HIS A 187 -4.28 -14.55 -5.63
CA HIS A 187 -3.89 -13.29 -6.26
C HIS A 187 -2.54 -12.81 -5.74
N ARG A 188 -1.68 -12.44 -6.66
CA ARG A 188 -0.47 -11.68 -6.36
C ARG A 188 -0.83 -10.21 -6.26
N TRP A 189 -0.33 -9.54 -5.23
CA TRP A 189 -0.58 -8.12 -5.00
C TRP A 189 0.72 -7.34 -5.05
N ALA A 190 0.64 -6.12 -5.56
CA ALA A 190 1.66 -5.11 -5.38
C ALA A 190 1.16 -4.04 -4.40
N TYR A 191 2.07 -3.50 -3.61
CA TYR A 191 1.87 -2.34 -2.76
C TYR A 191 2.69 -1.20 -3.34
N VAL A 192 2.03 -0.12 -3.71
CA VAL A 192 2.66 1.07 -4.29
C VAL A 192 2.50 2.22 -3.32
N TYR A 193 3.58 2.96 -3.09
CA TYR A 193 3.49 4.19 -2.31
C TYR A 193 4.39 5.28 -2.86
N VAL A 194 3.98 6.52 -2.63
CA VAL A 194 4.78 7.73 -2.82
C VAL A 194 4.77 8.55 -1.54
N LEU A 195 5.89 9.15 -1.19
CA LEU A 195 6.08 9.92 0.03
C LEU A 195 6.89 11.17 -0.28
N ALA A 196 6.42 12.32 0.23
CA ALA A 196 7.16 13.58 0.18
C ALA A 196 7.15 14.27 1.54
N PRO A 197 8.23 14.98 1.92
CA PRO A 197 8.24 15.81 3.11
C PRO A 197 7.34 17.03 2.91
N ILE A 198 6.70 17.47 4.01
CA ILE A 198 6.02 18.76 4.09
C ILE A 198 7.08 19.76 4.53
N THR A 199 7.37 20.73 3.70
CA THR A 199 8.54 21.59 3.85
C THR A 199 8.21 23.01 4.35
N LYS A 200 6.93 23.32 4.55
CA LYS A 200 6.47 24.60 5.10
C LYS A 200 7.09 24.89 6.47
N GLY A 201 7.74 26.05 6.56
CA GLY A 201 8.45 26.44 7.78
C GLY A 201 9.85 25.84 7.95
N LEU A 202 10.27 24.92 7.07
CA LEU A 202 11.62 24.33 7.08
C LEU A 202 12.53 24.97 6.03
N VAL A 203 11.96 25.37 4.89
CA VAL A 203 12.68 26.06 3.80
C VAL A 203 11.87 27.27 3.30
N PRO A 204 12.52 28.28 2.70
CA PRO A 204 11.82 29.34 2.00
C PRO A 204 10.95 28.74 0.88
N ALA A 205 9.71 29.21 0.72
CA ALA A 205 8.75 28.69 -0.24
C ALA A 205 8.39 27.19 -0.05
N GLY A 206 8.57 26.67 1.16
CA GLY A 206 8.18 25.29 1.50
C GLY A 206 6.68 25.05 1.40
N LYS A 207 6.30 23.85 0.99
CA LYS A 207 4.92 23.40 0.76
C LYS A 207 4.25 22.92 2.04
N ASP A 208 2.97 23.24 2.21
CA ASP A 208 2.14 22.65 3.25
C ASP A 208 1.57 21.28 2.85
N GLY A 209 0.70 20.71 3.70
CA GLY A 209 0.17 19.36 3.47
C GLY A 209 -0.74 19.26 2.24
N GLU A 210 -1.47 20.32 1.87
CA GLU A 210 -2.34 20.31 0.69
C GLU A 210 -1.54 20.59 -0.61
N GLU A 211 -0.58 21.49 -0.54
CA GLU A 211 0.35 21.75 -1.64
C GLU A 211 1.21 20.51 -1.93
N THR A 212 1.67 19.81 -0.88
CA THR A 212 2.40 18.54 -1.02
C THR A 212 1.50 17.45 -1.62
N LEU A 213 0.23 17.37 -1.21
CA LEU A 213 -0.74 16.45 -1.80
C LEU A 213 -0.96 16.74 -3.29
N GLY A 214 -1.10 18.02 -3.67
CA GLY A 214 -1.21 18.43 -5.08
C GLY A 214 -0.02 17.96 -5.91
N MET A 215 1.20 18.22 -5.43
CA MET A 215 2.45 17.78 -6.03
C MET A 215 2.52 16.26 -6.21
N LEU A 216 2.13 15.49 -5.18
CA LEU A 216 2.11 14.02 -5.27
C LEU A 216 1.07 13.50 -6.26
N ARG A 217 -0.10 14.15 -6.36
CA ARG A 217 -1.13 13.81 -7.35
C ARG A 217 -0.64 13.99 -8.79
N GLU A 218 -0.02 15.11 -9.07
CA GLU A 218 0.58 15.41 -10.39
C GLU A 218 1.68 14.40 -10.74
N PHE A 219 2.56 14.12 -9.79
CA PHE A 219 3.61 13.12 -9.96
C PHE A 219 3.02 11.73 -10.28
N ILE A 220 2.01 11.27 -9.52
CA ILE A 220 1.37 9.97 -9.74
C ILE A 220 0.69 9.95 -11.10
N ALA A 221 -0.04 10.99 -11.48
CA ALA A 221 -0.73 11.07 -12.77
C ALA A 221 0.25 10.93 -13.95
N GLY A 222 1.45 11.48 -13.83
CA GLY A 222 2.51 11.36 -14.84
C GLY A 222 3.25 10.02 -14.80
N ALA A 223 3.49 9.46 -13.62
CA ALA A 223 4.28 8.23 -13.46
C ALA A 223 3.46 6.96 -13.71
N LEU A 224 2.19 6.94 -13.28
CA LEU A 224 1.33 5.75 -13.23
C LEU A 224 1.23 4.99 -14.55
N PRO A 225 1.02 5.63 -15.72
CA PRO A 225 0.89 4.90 -17.00
C PRO A 225 2.13 4.11 -17.40
N THR A 226 3.28 4.42 -16.82
CA THR A 226 4.56 3.73 -17.13
C THR A 226 4.67 2.37 -16.47
N PHE A 227 3.99 2.15 -15.35
CA PHE A 227 4.14 0.91 -14.56
C PHE A 227 2.81 0.23 -14.19
N GLN A 228 1.66 0.89 -14.32
CA GLN A 228 0.36 0.31 -13.98
C GLN A 228 -0.64 0.57 -15.10
N ASP A 229 -1.33 -0.50 -15.54
CA ASP A 229 -2.45 -0.40 -16.48
C ASP A 229 -3.70 0.01 -15.68
N VAL A 230 -4.23 1.20 -15.95
CA VAL A 230 -5.47 1.71 -15.34
C VAL A 230 -6.60 1.52 -16.35
N ARG A 231 -7.51 0.61 -16.06
CA ARG A 231 -8.72 0.37 -16.84
C ARG A 231 -9.96 0.96 -16.16
#